data_f9e71ada32f88de36df1076338e1f867
#
_entry.id   f9e71ada32f88de36df1076338e1f867
#
_cell.length_a   1.000
_cell.length_b   1.000
_cell.length_c   1.000
_cell.angle_alpha   90.00
_cell.angle_beta   90.00
_cell.angle_gamma   90.00
#
_symmetry.space_group_name_H-M   'P 1'
#
loop_
_entity.id
_entity.type
_entity.pdbx_description
1 polymer ?
#
loop_
_entity_poly.entity_id
_entity_poly.type
_entity_poly.pdbx_seq_one_letter_code
_entity_poly.pdbx_strand_id
1 'polypeptide(L)'
;MQRVDTPEILDSDACSPADLAATLLDLGRVNRWFGGVATTRRMVERAARASGGKHLSLLEVAAGSGEVPEIVRERLALRGITLEVTLLDRARSHLPGGNHAAGNHSVVADALALPFGDGAFDLVSCSLFAHHLDPQQLAEFVREGVRVSRRAVLINDLIRHPVHLALAFAGYPIMRSRVAWLDGLTSVRRAYVPDEIRSLFAPALSQEARVEISRNYLFRMGVIVWKTPSSA
;
A
#
# COMPACT_ATOMS: atom_id res chain seq x y z
N MET A 1 17.96 -2.33 14.13
CA MET A 1 17.68 -0.87 14.06
C MET A 1 16.30 -0.64 14.69
N GLN A 2 16.20 0.26 15.65
CA GLN A 2 14.93 0.59 16.30
C GLN A 2 14.03 1.40 15.36
N ARG A 3 12.70 1.21 15.46
CA ARG A 3 11.72 2.01 14.72
C ARG A 3 11.70 3.44 15.26
N VAL A 4 11.62 4.42 14.38
CA VAL A 4 11.54 5.84 14.74
C VAL A 4 10.21 6.37 14.23
N ASP A 5 9.52 7.14 15.06
CA ASP A 5 8.24 7.76 14.69
C ASP A 5 8.47 9.26 14.42
N THR A 6 9.04 9.53 13.26
CA THR A 6 9.27 10.90 12.77
C THR A 6 8.36 11.12 11.55
N PRO A 7 7.53 12.18 11.52
CA PRO A 7 6.67 12.45 10.36
C PRO A 7 7.49 12.70 9.10
N GLU A 8 6.95 12.36 7.95
CA GLU A 8 7.50 12.69 6.65
C GLU A 8 7.09 14.10 6.24
N ILE A 9 7.86 14.72 5.35
CA ILE A 9 7.56 16.07 4.86
C ILE A 9 6.22 16.08 4.11
N LEU A 10 5.95 15.01 3.37
CA LEU A 10 4.66 14.83 2.69
C LEU A 10 3.47 14.60 3.60
N ASP A 11 3.68 14.22 4.86
CA ASP A 11 2.59 14.10 5.85
C ASP A 11 1.98 15.47 6.20
N SER A 12 2.71 16.56 5.91
CA SER A 12 2.26 17.94 6.09
C SER A 12 1.87 18.56 4.75
N ASP A 13 0.80 19.37 4.72
CA ASP A 13 0.40 20.15 3.53
C ASP A 13 1.37 21.31 3.20
N ALA A 14 2.59 21.29 3.74
CA ALA A 14 3.58 22.36 3.63
C ALA A 14 4.42 22.31 2.34
N CYS A 15 4.26 21.27 1.51
CA CYS A 15 4.98 21.15 0.24
C CYS A 15 4.43 22.09 -0.82
N SER A 16 5.31 22.71 -1.60
CA SER A 16 4.88 23.42 -2.79
C SER A 16 4.25 22.45 -3.82
N PRO A 17 3.30 22.89 -4.66
CA PRO A 17 2.76 22.03 -5.71
C PRO A 17 3.81 21.40 -6.63
N ALA A 18 4.91 22.12 -6.90
CA ALA A 18 6.01 21.63 -7.71
C ALA A 18 6.81 20.52 -7.01
N ASP A 19 7.11 20.68 -5.71
CA ASP A 19 7.79 19.65 -4.91
C ASP A 19 6.92 18.41 -4.75
N LEU A 20 5.62 18.58 -4.52
CA LEU A 20 4.66 17.50 -4.47
C LEU A 20 4.67 16.68 -5.77
N ALA A 21 4.54 17.37 -6.92
CA ALA A 21 4.54 16.71 -8.22
C ALA A 21 5.86 15.95 -8.48
N ALA A 22 7.00 16.58 -8.19
CA ALA A 22 8.31 15.95 -8.34
C ALA A 22 8.47 14.72 -7.42
N THR A 23 7.95 14.80 -6.19
CA THR A 23 8.01 13.71 -5.21
C THR A 23 7.13 12.54 -5.64
N LEU A 24 5.91 12.78 -6.09
CA LEU A 24 5.01 11.74 -6.60
C LEU A 24 5.61 11.02 -7.82
N LEU A 25 6.30 11.74 -8.72
CA LEU A 25 7.03 11.15 -9.84
C LEU A 25 8.17 10.24 -9.37
N ASP A 26 8.94 10.65 -8.39
CA ASP A 26 10.03 9.84 -7.84
C ASP A 26 9.49 8.60 -7.12
N LEU A 27 8.41 8.72 -6.35
CA LEU A 27 7.74 7.58 -5.72
C LEU A 27 7.25 6.57 -6.77
N GLY A 28 6.67 7.04 -7.88
CA GLY A 28 6.28 6.20 -9.00
C GLY A 28 7.48 5.43 -9.58
N ARG A 29 8.62 6.10 -9.80
CA ARG A 29 9.87 5.46 -10.27
C ARG A 29 10.39 4.41 -9.28
N VAL A 30 10.44 4.75 -7.99
CA VAL A 30 10.85 3.83 -6.92
C VAL A 30 9.94 2.59 -6.90
N ASN A 31 8.62 2.76 -7.02
CA ASN A 31 7.70 1.64 -7.05
C ASN A 31 7.87 0.75 -8.30
N ARG A 32 8.20 1.34 -9.46
CA ARG A 32 8.46 0.56 -10.68
C ARG A 32 9.77 -0.22 -10.61
N TRP A 33 10.85 0.39 -10.13
CA TRP A 33 12.20 -0.18 -10.20
C TRP A 33 12.57 -1.03 -9.00
N PHE A 34 12.03 -0.71 -7.81
CA PHE A 34 12.36 -1.38 -6.55
C PHE A 34 11.24 -2.27 -6.02
N GLY A 35 10.53 -2.94 -6.94
CA GLY A 35 9.66 -4.06 -6.62
C GLY A 35 8.26 -3.70 -6.11
N GLY A 36 7.88 -2.42 -6.00
CA GLY A 36 6.54 -2.02 -5.54
C GLY A 36 5.43 -2.61 -6.39
N VAL A 37 5.41 -2.27 -7.69
CA VAL A 37 4.43 -2.82 -8.66
C VAL A 37 4.47 -4.35 -8.70
N ALA A 38 5.67 -4.94 -8.68
CA ALA A 38 5.81 -6.40 -8.77
C ALA A 38 5.24 -7.10 -7.53
N THR A 39 5.42 -6.52 -6.34
CA THR A 39 4.90 -7.07 -5.08
C THR A 39 3.37 -6.99 -5.06
N THR A 40 2.77 -5.82 -5.33
CA THR A 40 1.31 -5.68 -5.38
C THR A 40 0.70 -6.63 -6.42
N ARG A 41 1.25 -6.69 -7.63
CA ARG A 41 0.79 -7.62 -8.67
C ARG A 41 0.80 -9.08 -8.19
N ARG A 42 1.90 -9.54 -7.56
CA ARG A 42 1.99 -10.92 -7.05
C ARG A 42 0.95 -11.22 -5.98
N MET A 43 0.67 -10.28 -5.09
CA MET A 43 -0.35 -10.43 -4.06
C MET A 43 -1.75 -10.52 -4.67
N VAL A 44 -2.09 -9.65 -5.63
CA VAL A 44 -3.38 -9.71 -6.35
C VAL A 44 -3.51 -11.02 -7.14
N GLU A 45 -2.46 -11.46 -7.87
CA GLU A 45 -2.46 -12.77 -8.55
C GLU A 45 -2.63 -13.94 -7.58
N ARG A 46 -2.04 -13.86 -6.40
CA ARG A 46 -2.20 -14.85 -5.34
C ARG A 46 -3.65 -14.91 -4.86
N ALA A 47 -4.27 -13.74 -4.66
CA ALA A 47 -5.67 -13.63 -4.27
C ALA A 47 -6.62 -14.13 -5.37
N ALA A 48 -6.38 -13.77 -6.61
CA ALA A 48 -7.14 -14.25 -7.78
C ALA A 48 -7.11 -15.77 -7.89
N ARG A 49 -5.93 -16.38 -7.77
CA ARG A 49 -5.78 -17.85 -7.80
C ARG A 49 -6.50 -18.54 -6.66
N ALA A 50 -6.42 -17.98 -5.44
CA ALA A 50 -7.09 -18.56 -4.28
C ALA A 50 -8.62 -18.55 -4.39
N SER A 51 -9.16 -17.58 -5.12
CA SER A 51 -10.61 -17.41 -5.30
C SER A 51 -11.17 -18.00 -6.59
N GLY A 52 -10.33 -18.44 -7.50
CA GLY A 52 -10.74 -18.86 -8.85
C GLY A 52 -11.33 -17.73 -9.71
N GLY A 53 -11.30 -16.48 -9.23
CA GLY A 53 -11.93 -15.33 -9.87
C GLY A 53 -11.01 -14.63 -10.88
N LYS A 54 -11.56 -14.30 -12.03
CA LYS A 54 -10.88 -13.47 -13.05
C LYS A 54 -11.31 -12.00 -13.03
N HIS A 55 -12.34 -11.67 -12.25
CA HIS A 55 -12.83 -10.31 -12.04
C HIS A 55 -12.72 -10.01 -10.57
N LEU A 56 -12.01 -8.95 -10.20
CA LEU A 56 -11.79 -8.52 -8.82
C LEU A 56 -11.99 -7.01 -8.71
N SER A 57 -12.60 -6.58 -7.62
CA SER A 57 -12.64 -5.18 -7.20
C SER A 57 -11.59 -4.91 -6.15
N LEU A 58 -10.82 -3.83 -6.31
CA LEU A 58 -9.73 -3.41 -5.44
C LEU A 58 -9.99 -1.99 -4.93
N LEU A 59 -9.95 -1.82 -3.62
CA LEU A 59 -9.79 -0.51 -2.98
C LEU A 59 -8.30 -0.30 -2.66
N GLU A 60 -7.66 0.67 -3.31
CA GLU A 60 -6.31 1.11 -2.95
C GLU A 60 -6.42 2.28 -1.97
N VAL A 61 -5.90 2.09 -0.75
CA VAL A 61 -5.93 3.08 0.34
C VAL A 61 -4.60 3.81 0.41
N ALA A 62 -4.64 5.11 0.68
CA ALA A 62 -3.50 6.03 0.55
C ALA A 62 -2.89 5.94 -0.86
N ALA A 63 -3.76 6.04 -1.84
CA ALA A 63 -3.46 5.71 -3.23
C ALA A 63 -2.50 6.70 -3.90
N GLY A 64 -2.37 7.91 -3.38
CA GLY A 64 -1.58 8.95 -4.00
C GLY A 64 -2.03 9.18 -5.46
N SER A 65 -1.09 9.14 -6.40
CA SER A 65 -1.39 9.27 -7.83
C SER A 65 -2.10 8.06 -8.46
N GLY A 66 -2.29 6.96 -7.74
CA GLY A 66 -2.90 5.74 -8.26
C GLY A 66 -2.04 4.96 -9.26
N GLU A 67 -0.77 5.31 -9.42
CA GLU A 67 0.10 4.71 -10.45
C GLU A 67 0.35 3.22 -10.23
N VAL A 68 0.55 2.78 -8.98
CA VAL A 68 0.82 1.37 -8.68
C VAL A 68 -0.37 0.48 -9.06
N PRO A 69 -1.59 0.72 -8.56
CA PRO A 69 -2.74 -0.11 -8.92
C PRO A 69 -3.07 -0.04 -10.43
N GLU A 70 -2.84 1.09 -11.10
CA GLU A 70 -3.07 1.22 -12.54
C GLU A 70 -2.14 0.32 -13.35
N ILE A 71 -0.82 0.35 -13.09
CA ILE A 71 0.15 -0.53 -13.77
C ILE A 71 -0.15 -2.00 -13.44
N VAL A 72 -0.60 -2.29 -12.22
CA VAL A 72 -0.99 -3.65 -11.81
C VAL A 72 -2.20 -4.09 -12.62
N ARG A 73 -3.23 -3.25 -12.76
CA ARG A 73 -4.44 -3.50 -13.56
C ARG A 73 -4.09 -3.84 -15.01
N GLU A 74 -3.26 -3.01 -15.66
CA GLU A 74 -2.81 -3.27 -17.04
C GLU A 74 -2.09 -4.61 -17.20
N ARG A 75 -1.16 -4.90 -16.28
CA ARG A 75 -0.39 -6.16 -16.34
C ARG A 75 -1.24 -7.40 -16.06
N LEU A 76 -2.28 -7.28 -15.24
CA LEU A 76 -3.21 -8.36 -14.94
C LEU A 76 -4.17 -8.60 -16.10
N ALA A 77 -4.61 -7.55 -16.80
CA ALA A 77 -5.43 -7.66 -18.00
C ALA A 77 -4.75 -8.52 -19.07
N LEU A 78 -3.43 -8.37 -19.28
CA LEU A 78 -2.65 -9.22 -20.19
C LEU A 78 -2.61 -10.70 -19.78
N ARG A 79 -3.05 -11.02 -18.56
CA ARG A 79 -3.14 -12.38 -18.00
C ARG A 79 -4.59 -12.87 -17.87
N GLY A 80 -5.53 -12.13 -18.43
CA GLY A 80 -6.96 -12.45 -18.38
C GLY A 80 -7.59 -12.23 -17.00
N ILE A 81 -7.01 -11.35 -16.17
CA ILE A 81 -7.57 -10.93 -14.88
C ILE A 81 -7.99 -9.47 -14.99
N THR A 82 -9.27 -9.21 -14.82
CA THR A 82 -9.85 -7.87 -14.78
C THR A 82 -9.81 -7.34 -13.35
N LEU A 83 -9.27 -6.15 -13.16
CA LEU A 83 -9.20 -5.47 -11.88
C LEU A 83 -9.93 -4.13 -11.97
N GLU A 84 -11.01 -3.97 -11.22
CA GLU A 84 -11.71 -2.71 -11.04
C GLU A 84 -11.10 -1.98 -9.84
N VAL A 85 -10.59 -0.76 -10.05
CA VAL A 85 -9.83 -0.04 -9.02
C VAL A 85 -10.64 1.16 -8.53
N THR A 86 -10.74 1.28 -7.22
CA THR A 86 -11.17 2.50 -6.52
C THR A 86 -9.97 3.04 -5.74
N LEU A 87 -9.68 4.33 -5.91
CA LEU A 87 -8.60 5.02 -5.22
C LEU A 87 -9.16 5.78 -4.02
N LEU A 88 -8.53 5.64 -2.86
CA LEU A 88 -8.86 6.40 -1.66
C LEU A 88 -7.60 7.07 -1.12
N ASP A 89 -7.70 8.36 -0.86
CA ASP A 89 -6.64 9.12 -0.17
C ASP A 89 -7.26 10.19 0.73
N ARG A 90 -6.57 10.57 1.80
CA ARG A 90 -7.01 11.65 2.68
C ARG A 90 -6.85 13.02 2.00
N ALA A 91 -5.77 13.19 1.26
CA ALA A 91 -5.44 14.43 0.58
C ALA A 91 -6.00 14.44 -0.85
N ARG A 92 -6.96 15.33 -1.13
CA ARG A 92 -7.51 15.52 -2.47
C ARG A 92 -6.43 15.86 -3.51
N SER A 93 -5.39 16.58 -3.09
CA SER A 93 -4.26 16.98 -3.93
C SER A 93 -3.40 15.81 -4.42
N HIS A 94 -3.43 14.68 -3.72
CA HIS A 94 -2.70 13.48 -4.10
C HIS A 94 -3.44 12.66 -5.16
N LEU A 95 -4.76 12.71 -5.12
CA LEU A 95 -5.59 11.96 -6.06
C LEU A 95 -5.51 12.60 -7.46
N PRO A 96 -5.51 11.76 -8.48
CA PRO A 96 -5.50 12.23 -9.84
C PRO A 96 -6.67 13.20 -10.11
N GLY A 97 -6.41 14.33 -10.77
CA GLY A 97 -7.44 15.31 -11.18
C GLY A 97 -8.06 14.94 -12.54
N GLY A 98 -9.38 14.88 -12.62
CA GLY A 98 -10.11 14.63 -13.87
C GLY A 98 -10.65 13.21 -14.04
N ASN A 99 -11.42 12.99 -15.11
CA ASN A 99 -11.89 11.65 -15.50
C ASN A 99 -10.68 10.81 -15.96
N HIS A 100 -10.15 10.03 -15.04
CA HIS A 100 -9.09 9.08 -15.41
C HIS A 100 -9.62 7.99 -16.31
N ALA A 101 -8.71 7.49 -17.18
CA ALA A 101 -8.97 6.43 -18.13
C ALA A 101 -9.97 5.40 -17.57
N ALA A 102 -11.11 5.31 -18.22
CA ALA A 102 -12.22 4.39 -18.04
C ALA A 102 -12.20 3.55 -16.73
N GLY A 103 -12.86 4.01 -15.68
CA GLY A 103 -13.31 3.17 -14.59
C GLY A 103 -12.72 3.38 -13.19
N ASN A 104 -11.76 4.28 -12.98
CA ASN A 104 -11.25 4.53 -11.64
C ASN A 104 -12.12 5.58 -10.90
N HIS A 105 -12.69 5.17 -9.77
CA HIS A 105 -13.35 6.07 -8.84
C HIS A 105 -12.34 6.59 -7.80
N SER A 106 -12.40 7.89 -7.49
CA SER A 106 -11.57 8.49 -6.45
C SER A 106 -12.44 8.96 -5.29
N VAL A 107 -12.05 8.61 -4.07
CA VAL A 107 -12.75 8.95 -2.83
C VAL A 107 -11.79 9.63 -1.87
N VAL A 108 -12.23 10.74 -1.26
CA VAL A 108 -11.48 11.41 -0.20
C VAL A 108 -12.01 10.93 1.15
N ALA A 109 -11.20 10.19 1.91
CA ALA A 109 -11.61 9.65 3.21
C ALA A 109 -10.40 9.27 4.07
N ASP A 110 -10.68 8.99 5.35
CA ASP A 110 -9.70 8.45 6.29
C ASP A 110 -9.53 6.94 6.13
N ALA A 111 -8.28 6.49 6.11
CA ALA A 111 -7.94 5.07 6.05
C ALA A 111 -8.39 4.28 7.28
N LEU A 112 -8.53 4.94 8.42
CA LEU A 112 -8.95 4.32 9.69
C LEU A 112 -10.48 4.27 9.85
N ALA A 113 -11.22 4.92 8.95
CA ALA A 113 -12.69 4.94 8.95
C ALA A 113 -13.20 4.87 7.51
N LEU A 114 -13.12 3.69 6.90
CA LEU A 114 -13.45 3.49 5.49
C LEU A 114 -14.97 3.68 5.24
N PRO A 115 -15.39 4.60 4.33
CA PRO A 115 -16.79 4.95 4.11
C PRO A 115 -17.53 3.93 3.23
N PHE A 116 -17.26 2.64 3.45
CA PHE A 116 -17.85 1.55 2.67
C PHE A 116 -18.48 0.51 3.60
N GLY A 117 -19.51 -0.16 3.11
CA GLY A 117 -20.13 -1.29 3.80
C GLY A 117 -19.22 -2.52 3.86
N ASP A 118 -19.62 -3.49 4.70
CA ASP A 118 -18.90 -4.76 4.87
C ASP A 118 -18.82 -5.52 3.55
N GLY A 119 -17.64 -5.99 3.21
CA GLY A 119 -17.42 -6.75 1.99
C GLY A 119 -17.72 -5.97 0.68
N ALA A 120 -17.55 -4.66 0.66
CA ALA A 120 -17.81 -3.86 -0.53
C ALA A 120 -16.85 -4.19 -1.69
N PHE A 121 -15.60 -4.55 -1.37
CA PHE A 121 -14.56 -4.89 -2.35
C PHE A 121 -14.07 -6.32 -2.19
N ASP A 122 -13.53 -6.91 -3.26
CA ASP A 122 -12.85 -8.20 -3.12
C ASP A 122 -11.56 -8.06 -2.32
N LEU A 123 -10.79 -6.99 -2.61
CA LEU A 123 -9.50 -6.72 -2.02
C LEU A 123 -9.44 -5.27 -1.51
N VAL A 124 -8.78 -5.08 -0.39
CA VAL A 124 -8.31 -3.78 0.09
C VAL A 124 -6.80 -3.79 0.05
N SER A 125 -6.15 -2.79 -0.54
CA SER A 125 -4.69 -2.73 -0.57
C SER A 125 -4.15 -1.37 -0.17
N CYS A 126 -2.90 -1.34 0.25
CA CYS A 126 -2.11 -0.13 0.38
C CYS A 126 -0.66 -0.38 -0.02
N SER A 127 -0.03 0.66 -0.56
CA SER A 127 1.36 0.62 -1.01
C SER A 127 2.13 1.77 -0.41
N LEU A 128 3.21 1.49 0.35
CA LEU A 128 4.04 2.49 1.04
C LEU A 128 3.23 3.38 1.99
N PHE A 129 2.36 2.77 2.78
CA PHE A 129 1.49 3.48 3.72
C PHE A 129 1.56 2.94 5.15
N ALA A 130 1.72 1.63 5.33
CA ALA A 130 1.66 1.03 6.67
C ALA A 130 2.72 1.58 7.62
N HIS A 131 3.86 2.04 7.13
CA HIS A 131 4.90 2.66 7.94
C HIS A 131 4.53 4.05 8.48
N HIS A 132 3.54 4.74 7.90
CA HIS A 132 2.99 6.01 8.42
C HIS A 132 2.12 5.81 9.67
N LEU A 133 1.59 4.62 9.86
CA LEU A 133 0.71 4.29 10.96
C LEU A 133 1.51 3.83 12.19
N ASP A 134 1.10 4.28 13.37
CA ASP A 134 1.58 3.68 14.61
C ASP A 134 1.00 2.26 14.78
N PRO A 135 1.47 1.45 15.74
CA PRO A 135 1.00 0.08 15.91
C PRO A 135 -0.51 -0.05 16.13
N GLN A 136 -1.14 0.88 16.86
CA GLN A 136 -2.56 0.86 17.12
C GLN A 136 -3.35 1.21 15.85
N GLN A 137 -2.94 2.27 15.16
CA GLN A 137 -3.53 2.70 13.89
C GLN A 137 -3.40 1.62 12.81
N LEU A 138 -2.24 0.93 12.73
CA LEU A 138 -2.04 -0.15 11.78
C LEU A 138 -2.99 -1.33 12.05
N ALA A 139 -3.19 -1.67 13.32
CA ALA A 139 -4.16 -2.70 13.70
C ALA A 139 -5.61 -2.29 13.37
N GLU A 140 -5.94 -1.01 13.56
CA GLU A 140 -7.25 -0.45 13.20
C GLU A 140 -7.48 -0.44 11.69
N PHE A 141 -6.51 0.03 10.91
CA PHE A 141 -6.54 -0.02 9.44
C PHE A 141 -6.79 -1.46 8.93
N VAL A 142 -6.09 -2.44 9.49
CA VAL A 142 -6.27 -3.83 9.06
C VAL A 142 -7.65 -4.36 9.43
N ARG A 143 -8.20 -4.02 10.62
CA ARG A 143 -9.57 -4.40 11.00
C ARG A 143 -10.61 -3.79 10.04
N GLU A 144 -10.48 -2.50 9.72
CA GLU A 144 -11.32 -1.83 8.74
C GLU A 144 -11.18 -2.44 7.33
N GLY A 145 -9.94 -2.70 6.91
CA GLY A 145 -9.67 -3.36 5.64
C GLY A 145 -10.31 -4.76 5.55
N VAL A 146 -10.22 -5.56 6.62
CA VAL A 146 -10.88 -6.88 6.70
C VAL A 146 -12.40 -6.74 6.68
N ARG A 147 -12.97 -5.73 7.36
CA ARG A 147 -14.40 -5.46 7.34
C ARG A 147 -14.88 -5.18 5.92
N VAL A 148 -14.21 -4.26 5.23
CA VAL A 148 -14.58 -3.79 3.89
C VAL A 148 -14.24 -4.79 2.79
N SER A 149 -13.25 -5.68 3.00
CA SER A 149 -12.89 -6.70 2.02
C SER A 149 -13.78 -7.94 2.11
N ARG A 150 -14.00 -8.60 0.97
CA ARG A 150 -14.58 -9.96 0.89
C ARG A 150 -13.53 -11.05 1.08
N ARG A 151 -12.27 -10.80 0.68
CA ARG A 151 -11.26 -11.85 0.53
C ARG A 151 -9.98 -11.58 1.31
N ALA A 152 -9.36 -10.41 1.12
CA ALA A 152 -8.07 -10.12 1.74
C ALA A 152 -7.74 -8.64 1.81
N VAL A 153 -6.88 -8.30 2.77
CA VAL A 153 -6.13 -7.03 2.82
C VAL A 153 -4.70 -7.29 2.36
N LEU A 154 -4.19 -6.43 1.48
CA LEU A 154 -2.86 -6.52 0.88
C LEU A 154 -2.03 -5.31 1.32
N ILE A 155 -0.90 -5.54 1.96
CA ILE A 155 0.01 -4.47 2.37
C ILE A 155 1.36 -4.67 1.67
N ASN A 156 1.77 -3.66 0.91
CA ASN A 156 3.06 -3.62 0.23
C ASN A 156 3.89 -2.50 0.83
N ASP A 157 4.91 -2.84 1.62
CA ASP A 157 5.70 -1.83 2.31
C ASP A 157 7.19 -2.17 2.36
N LEU A 158 7.98 -1.23 2.86
CA LEU A 158 9.41 -1.37 3.07
C LEU A 158 9.71 -2.28 4.27
N ILE A 159 10.93 -2.80 4.30
CA ILE A 159 11.47 -3.50 5.48
C ILE A 159 12.55 -2.63 6.10
N ARG A 160 12.43 -2.32 7.39
CA ARG A 160 13.45 -1.60 8.15
C ARG A 160 14.73 -2.45 8.28
N HIS A 161 15.82 -1.96 7.69
CA HIS A 161 17.11 -2.63 7.72
C HIS A 161 18.26 -1.62 7.55
N PRO A 162 19.40 -1.76 8.26
CA PRO A 162 20.53 -0.83 8.13
C PRO A 162 21.08 -0.73 6.71
N VAL A 163 21.20 -1.85 6.00
CA VAL A 163 21.66 -1.87 4.60
C VAL A 163 20.64 -1.16 3.69
N HIS A 164 19.33 -1.31 3.95
CA HIS A 164 18.31 -0.58 3.19
C HIS A 164 18.48 0.93 3.37
N LEU A 165 18.71 1.38 4.61
CA LEU A 165 18.95 2.79 4.90
C LEU A 165 20.21 3.31 4.18
N ALA A 166 21.30 2.53 4.17
CA ALA A 166 22.52 2.89 3.46
C ALA A 166 22.29 2.99 1.93
N LEU A 167 21.53 2.06 1.35
CA LEU A 167 21.17 2.10 -0.06
C LEU A 167 20.25 3.29 -0.38
N ALA A 168 19.28 3.60 0.47
CA ALA A 168 18.42 4.77 0.31
C ALA A 168 19.24 6.07 0.39
N PHE A 169 20.21 6.14 1.30
CA PHE A 169 21.12 7.28 1.39
C PHE A 169 21.96 7.44 0.11
N ALA A 170 22.55 6.35 -0.38
CA ALA A 170 23.33 6.33 -1.61
C ALA A 170 22.48 6.61 -2.88
N GLY A 171 21.17 6.46 -2.79
CA GLY A 171 20.22 6.71 -3.87
C GLY A 171 19.98 8.18 -4.20
N TYR A 172 20.52 9.12 -3.42
CA TYR A 172 20.33 10.56 -3.65
C TYR A 172 20.55 11.02 -5.10
N PRO A 173 21.62 10.60 -5.82
CA PRO A 173 21.87 11.07 -7.18
C PRO A 173 20.80 10.68 -8.22
N ILE A 174 19.98 9.67 -7.93
CA ILE A 174 18.90 9.23 -8.83
C ILE A 174 17.54 9.86 -8.50
N MET A 175 17.41 10.54 -7.36
CA MET A 175 16.22 11.28 -6.97
C MET A 175 16.22 12.68 -7.59
N ARG A 176 15.08 13.12 -8.09
CA ARG A 176 14.87 14.47 -8.60
C ARG A 176 14.38 15.42 -7.51
N SER A 177 13.64 14.87 -6.54
CA SER A 177 13.11 15.59 -5.39
C SER A 177 13.97 15.33 -4.15
N ARG A 178 14.45 16.42 -3.53
CA ARG A 178 15.10 16.33 -2.21
C ARG A 178 14.12 15.86 -1.14
N VAL A 179 12.83 16.23 -1.26
CA VAL A 179 11.76 15.80 -0.37
C VAL A 179 11.61 14.30 -0.47
N ALA A 180 11.46 13.74 -1.70
CA ALA A 180 11.35 12.30 -1.90
C ALA A 180 12.52 11.51 -1.31
N TRP A 181 13.73 12.06 -1.39
CA TRP A 181 14.91 11.41 -0.81
C TRP A 181 14.88 11.43 0.73
N LEU A 182 14.60 12.59 1.35
CA LEU A 182 14.52 12.72 2.81
C LEU A 182 13.40 11.85 3.38
N ASP A 183 12.23 11.89 2.76
CA ASP A 183 11.09 11.07 3.15
C ASP A 183 11.40 9.58 2.96
N GLY A 184 12.09 9.19 1.88
CA GLY A 184 12.56 7.83 1.69
C GLY A 184 13.47 7.32 2.80
N LEU A 185 14.37 8.16 3.35
CA LEU A 185 15.18 7.81 4.53
C LEU A 185 14.33 7.66 5.78
N THR A 186 13.33 8.52 5.95
CA THR A 186 12.37 8.48 7.06
C THR A 186 11.50 7.23 6.96
N SER A 187 10.94 6.94 5.79
CA SER A 187 10.14 5.74 5.51
C SER A 187 10.87 4.46 5.88
N VAL A 188 12.16 4.33 5.50
CA VAL A 188 12.97 3.15 5.88
C VAL A 188 13.11 3.02 7.39
N ARG A 189 13.25 4.13 8.13
CA ARG A 189 13.37 4.11 9.60
C ARG A 189 12.05 3.82 10.29
N ARG A 190 10.92 4.24 9.70
CA ARG A 190 9.55 3.99 10.18
C ARG A 190 9.04 2.60 9.84
N ALA A 191 9.56 1.99 8.77
CA ALA A 191 9.09 0.71 8.26
C ALA A 191 9.09 -0.38 9.33
N TYR A 192 8.11 -1.25 9.27
CA TYR A 192 8.02 -2.44 10.13
C TYR A 192 8.94 -3.56 9.63
N VAL A 193 9.31 -4.46 10.54
CA VAL A 193 9.92 -5.74 10.17
C VAL A 193 8.87 -6.85 10.24
N PRO A 194 9.07 -7.98 9.51
CA PRO A 194 8.07 -9.05 9.47
C PRO A 194 7.61 -9.57 10.83
N ASP A 195 8.50 -9.62 11.82
CA ASP A 195 8.17 -10.13 13.15
C ASP A 195 7.30 -9.14 13.95
N GLU A 196 7.51 -7.84 13.77
CA GLU A 196 6.62 -6.82 14.35
C GLU A 196 5.21 -6.91 13.76
N ILE A 197 5.08 -7.11 12.44
CA ILE A 197 3.78 -7.31 11.79
C ILE A 197 3.08 -8.57 12.33
N ARG A 198 3.81 -9.69 12.50
CA ARG A 198 3.22 -10.90 13.08
C ARG A 198 2.69 -10.67 14.49
N SER A 199 3.51 -10.02 15.33
CA SER A 199 3.15 -9.72 16.72
C SER A 199 1.98 -8.76 16.83
N LEU A 200 1.89 -7.77 15.92
CA LEU A 200 0.81 -6.79 15.87
C LEU A 200 -0.52 -7.40 15.43
N PHE A 201 -0.50 -8.26 14.41
CA PHE A 201 -1.72 -8.79 13.83
C PHE A 201 -2.27 -10.00 14.58
N ALA A 202 -1.44 -10.74 15.32
CA ALA A 202 -1.90 -11.89 16.10
C ALA A 202 -3.04 -11.56 17.09
N PRO A 203 -2.96 -10.48 17.91
CA PRO A 203 -4.05 -10.11 18.81
C PRO A 203 -5.14 -9.24 18.14
N ALA A 204 -4.83 -8.58 17.01
CA ALA A 204 -5.74 -7.62 16.37
C ALA A 204 -6.78 -8.28 15.46
N LEU A 205 -6.48 -9.49 15.00
CA LEU A 205 -7.33 -10.24 14.09
C LEU A 205 -8.07 -11.36 14.83
N SER A 206 -9.30 -11.67 14.39
CA SER A 206 -10.01 -12.86 14.86
C SER A 206 -9.20 -14.12 14.58
N GLN A 207 -9.44 -15.21 15.33
CA GLN A 207 -8.77 -16.51 15.10
C GLN A 207 -8.98 -17.06 13.67
N GLU A 208 -9.91 -16.49 12.93
CA GLU A 208 -10.28 -16.86 11.57
C GLU A 208 -9.41 -16.16 10.49
N ALA A 209 -8.61 -15.14 10.84
CA ALA A 209 -7.78 -14.44 9.86
C ALA A 209 -6.39 -15.08 9.75
N ARG A 210 -6.00 -15.43 8.53
CA ARG A 210 -4.67 -15.97 8.24
C ARG A 210 -3.76 -14.87 7.67
N VAL A 211 -2.58 -14.70 8.27
CA VAL A 211 -1.57 -13.74 7.81
C VAL A 211 -0.46 -14.47 7.04
N GLU A 212 -0.22 -14.07 5.81
CA GLU A 212 0.85 -14.54 4.96
C GLU A 212 1.82 -13.39 4.69
N ILE A 213 3.10 -13.54 5.06
CA ILE A 213 4.13 -12.52 4.88
C ILE A 213 5.19 -13.05 3.92
N SER A 214 5.48 -12.27 2.89
CA SER A 214 6.51 -12.56 1.90
C SER A 214 7.54 -11.44 1.84
N ARG A 215 8.81 -11.80 1.68
CA ARG A 215 9.86 -10.85 1.32
C ARG A 215 9.99 -10.84 -0.20
N ASN A 216 9.77 -9.66 -0.78
CA ASN A 216 9.84 -9.46 -2.22
C ASN A 216 10.93 -8.44 -2.50
N TYR A 217 11.68 -8.65 -3.58
CA TYR A 217 12.83 -7.80 -3.84
C TYR A 217 13.78 -7.73 -2.63
N LEU A 218 14.73 -6.78 -2.58
CA LEU A 218 15.72 -6.75 -1.49
C LEU A 218 15.11 -6.41 -0.12
N PHE A 219 14.30 -5.35 -0.04
CA PHE A 219 13.75 -4.82 1.21
C PHE A 219 12.27 -4.43 1.06
N ARG A 220 11.51 -5.21 0.30
CA ARG A 220 10.06 -5.09 0.15
C ARG A 220 9.35 -6.22 0.89
N MET A 221 8.34 -5.89 1.63
CA MET A 221 7.45 -6.83 2.30
C MET A 221 6.08 -6.80 1.63
N GLY A 222 5.56 -7.97 1.30
CA GLY A 222 4.16 -8.17 0.96
C GLY A 222 3.46 -8.90 2.10
N VAL A 223 2.37 -8.36 2.60
CA VAL A 223 1.53 -8.99 3.62
C VAL A 223 0.16 -9.22 3.04
N ILE A 224 -0.37 -10.42 3.16
CA ILE A 224 -1.75 -10.76 2.81
C ILE A 224 -2.45 -11.19 4.09
N VAL A 225 -3.46 -10.43 4.49
CA VAL A 225 -4.36 -10.80 5.56
C VAL A 225 -5.62 -11.37 4.92
N TRP A 226 -5.74 -12.69 4.95
CA TRP A 226 -6.86 -13.41 4.39
C TRP A 226 -8.06 -13.33 5.32
N LYS A 227 -9.22 -13.00 4.77
CA LYS A 227 -10.50 -13.16 5.47
C LYS A 227 -10.96 -14.60 5.28
N THR A 228 -11.11 -15.33 6.36
CA THR A 228 -11.71 -16.65 6.29
C THR A 228 -13.21 -16.52 5.98
N PRO A 229 -13.78 -17.30 5.07
CA PRO A 229 -15.22 -17.31 4.88
C PRO A 229 -15.91 -17.60 6.22
N SER A 230 -16.86 -16.75 6.61
CA SER A 230 -17.75 -17.08 7.72
C SER A 230 -18.43 -18.39 7.37
N SER A 231 -18.29 -19.40 8.22
CA SER A 231 -19.10 -20.62 8.09
C SER A 231 -20.55 -20.20 8.27
N ALA A 232 -21.29 -20.21 7.15
CA ALA A 232 -22.73 -19.99 7.14
C ALA A 232 -23.47 -21.11 7.90
#